data_3d37fbf85855905a4c7b858f41280184
#
_entry.id   3d37fbf85855905a4c7b858f41280184
#
_cell.length_a   1.000
_cell.length_b   1.000
_cell.length_c   1.000
_cell.angle_alpha   90.00
_cell.angle_beta   90.00
_cell.angle_gamma   90.00
#
_symmetry.space_group_name_H-M   'P 1'
#
loop_
_entity.id
_entity.type
_entity.pdbx_description
1 polymer ?
#
loop_
_entity_poly.entity_id
_entity_poly.type
_entity_poly.pdbx_seq_one_letter_code
_entity_poly.pdbx_strand_id
1 'polypeptide(L)'
;MDRLSRRNLLAAGGAMGAVGALGIASPAQARTPWTWSARGSVAGTGAGADPRWVWDDEADPLVAALIDGVDVPAVNKLLRTWTKNGQPLPAGLPGDLRDFMERARQLPAWTDQAKLATAVRFNQKRGLYLGVLYGLASGMMSTVIPKEARAVYYSQGGADMKDRISKTAKLGYDIGSNNAYQPDGEMIVTCVKTRLVHAAVRHLLPQSPYWPGVADEEIPISQRDMMVTWHSLPTTVMRKLRAWEVPIPAAESEAFLHSWQVGAHMLGILDEYIPATWVEADAQAGQVLDPILAPTPEGRELADILLGLGSVIDAGLLTRPILGAFTRFMLGDQIAGWLDIDREPVWDTLLRTAWGPFIAVREGLLPFPLAPQAYWLFDEFLRKAALLFLAEARPISIEIPVTNRPS
;
A
#
# COMPACT_ATOMS: atom_id res chain seq x y z
N MET A 1 -21.45 -42.16 39.42
CA MET A 1 -20.54 -41.89 38.28
C MET A 1 -20.45 -40.37 38.15
N ASP A 2 -19.43 -39.82 38.78
CA ASP A 2 -19.25 -38.38 38.95
C ASP A 2 -18.80 -37.70 37.66
N ARG A 3 -19.46 -36.57 37.37
CA ARG A 3 -19.10 -35.70 36.25
C ARG A 3 -17.77 -35.00 36.55
N LEU A 4 -16.68 -35.46 35.96
CA LEU A 4 -15.41 -34.77 35.98
C LEU A 4 -15.58 -33.41 35.26
N SER A 5 -15.41 -32.32 35.99
CA SER A 5 -15.50 -30.96 35.48
C SER A 5 -14.35 -30.68 34.52
N ARG A 6 -14.59 -29.89 33.44
CA ARG A 6 -13.60 -29.46 32.47
C ARG A 6 -12.36 -28.77 33.12
N ARG A 7 -12.50 -28.26 34.34
CA ARG A 7 -11.40 -27.68 35.12
C ARG A 7 -10.35 -28.69 35.59
N ASN A 8 -10.77 -29.95 35.84
CA ASN A 8 -9.84 -31.00 36.31
C ASN A 8 -9.09 -31.68 35.16
N LEU A 9 -9.58 -31.58 33.91
CA LEU A 9 -8.85 -32.04 32.72
C LEU A 9 -7.68 -31.15 32.36
N LEU A 10 -7.78 -29.84 32.64
CA LEU A 10 -6.70 -28.85 32.40
C LEU A 10 -5.59 -28.92 33.44
N ALA A 11 -5.87 -29.44 34.64
CA ALA A 11 -4.88 -29.60 35.71
C ALA A 11 -4.05 -30.89 35.61
N ALA A 12 -4.55 -31.92 34.92
CA ALA A 12 -3.84 -33.21 34.75
C ALA A 12 -2.95 -33.26 33.48
N GLY A 13 -3.11 -32.32 32.54
CA GLY A 13 -2.28 -32.21 31.33
C GLY A 13 -1.01 -31.39 31.49
N GLY A 14 -0.79 -30.78 32.68
CA GLY A 14 0.27 -29.78 32.91
C GLY A 14 1.63 -30.33 33.35
N ALA A 15 1.85 -31.65 33.43
CA ALA A 15 3.08 -32.17 34.01
C ALA A 15 3.94 -33.08 33.11
N MET A 16 3.60 -33.27 31.84
CA MET A 16 4.43 -34.08 30.91
C MET A 16 4.60 -33.49 29.50
N GLY A 17 4.55 -32.16 29.37
CA GLY A 17 4.75 -31.45 28.11
C GLY A 17 5.83 -30.34 28.17
N ALA A 18 6.75 -30.37 29.14
CA ALA A 18 7.71 -29.28 29.35
C ALA A 18 9.07 -29.49 28.65
N VAL A 19 9.15 -30.34 27.63
CA VAL A 19 10.36 -30.45 26.78
C VAL A 19 9.88 -30.61 25.34
N GLY A 20 9.59 -29.50 24.62
CA GLY A 20 9.28 -29.60 23.19
C GLY A 20 8.42 -28.49 22.59
N ALA A 21 8.07 -27.47 23.36
CA ALA A 21 7.40 -26.29 22.83
C ALA A 21 8.06 -25.02 23.35
N LEU A 22 9.31 -24.80 22.96
CA LEU A 22 9.77 -23.44 22.72
C LEU A 22 9.02 -22.97 21.45
N GLY A 23 7.70 -22.89 21.55
CA GLY A 23 6.95 -21.96 20.76
C GLY A 23 7.61 -20.61 21.00
N ILE A 24 8.21 -20.06 19.94
CA ILE A 24 8.61 -18.67 19.90
C ILE A 24 7.29 -17.92 20.12
N ALA A 25 6.95 -17.64 21.38
CA ALA A 25 6.02 -16.59 21.71
C ALA A 25 6.63 -15.38 21.02
N SER A 26 6.00 -14.89 19.95
CA SER A 26 6.31 -13.59 19.39
C SER A 26 6.40 -12.67 20.60
N PRO A 27 7.54 -12.02 20.87
CA PRO A 27 7.62 -11.09 21.95
C PRO A 27 6.41 -10.19 21.81
N ALA A 28 5.55 -10.10 22.84
CA ALA A 28 4.46 -9.15 22.84
C ALA A 28 5.13 -7.82 22.52
N GLN A 29 4.96 -7.36 21.25
CA GLN A 29 5.64 -6.17 20.78
C GLN A 29 5.20 -5.07 21.74
N ALA A 30 6.14 -4.59 22.56
CA ALA A 30 5.86 -3.53 23.50
C ALA A 30 5.24 -2.41 22.68
N ARG A 31 3.94 -2.19 22.83
CA ARG A 31 3.17 -1.28 22.00
C ARG A 31 3.76 0.10 22.19
N THR A 32 4.54 0.57 21.22
CA THR A 32 5.16 1.88 21.28
C THR A 32 4.06 2.94 21.42
N PRO A 33 4.07 3.76 22.48
CA PRO A 33 3.07 4.79 22.66
C PRO A 33 3.08 5.75 21.47
N TRP A 34 1.88 6.21 21.05
CA TRP A 34 1.79 7.27 20.06
C TRP A 34 2.31 8.58 20.63
N THR A 35 3.38 9.12 20.09
CA THR A 35 4.04 10.35 20.57
C THR A 35 4.26 11.37 19.47
N TRP A 36 4.05 11.03 18.21
CA TRP A 36 4.18 11.97 17.11
C TRP A 36 3.12 13.10 17.23
N SER A 37 3.55 14.34 16.99
CA SER A 37 2.71 15.51 17.19
C SER A 37 2.03 15.95 15.91
N ALA A 38 0.71 16.15 15.95
CA ALA A 38 -0.06 16.70 14.85
C ALA A 38 0.37 18.12 14.41
N ARG A 39 1.24 18.82 15.17
CA ARG A 39 1.90 20.05 14.71
C ARG A 39 2.82 19.83 13.51
N GLY A 40 3.36 18.62 13.35
CA GLY A 40 4.14 18.19 12.19
C GLY A 40 3.31 17.74 10.99
N SER A 41 1.99 17.84 11.06
CA SER A 41 1.07 17.47 9.98
C SER A 41 0.74 18.64 9.05
N VAL A 42 0.09 18.34 7.92
CA VAL A 42 -0.45 19.36 6.99
C VAL A 42 -1.53 20.21 7.64
N ALA A 43 -2.23 19.70 8.66
CA ALA A 43 -3.18 20.48 9.46
C ALA A 43 -2.48 21.42 10.46
N GLY A 44 -1.24 21.14 10.84
CA GLY A 44 -0.49 21.89 11.86
C GLY A 44 -1.08 21.81 13.28
N THR A 45 -2.15 21.04 13.47
CA THR A 45 -2.88 20.90 14.72
C THR A 45 -3.68 19.60 14.70
N GLY A 46 -4.15 19.13 15.86
CA GLY A 46 -5.00 17.97 15.98
C GLY A 46 -5.18 17.53 17.43
N ALA A 47 -6.08 16.57 17.65
CA ALA A 47 -6.42 16.05 18.98
C ALA A 47 -5.31 15.20 19.61
N GLY A 48 -4.30 14.77 18.85
CA GLY A 48 -3.25 13.87 19.30
C GLY A 48 -3.76 12.46 19.64
N ALA A 49 -4.96 12.09 19.15
CA ALA A 49 -5.52 10.77 19.36
C ALA A 49 -4.60 9.67 18.80
N ASP A 50 -4.55 8.53 19.49
CA ASP A 50 -3.80 7.37 18.98
C ASP A 50 -4.49 6.84 17.71
N PRO A 51 -3.83 6.90 16.54
CA PRO A 51 -4.42 6.55 15.25
C PRO A 51 -4.81 5.08 15.13
N ARG A 52 -4.43 4.21 16.06
CA ARG A 52 -4.88 2.81 16.12
C ARG A 52 -6.39 2.70 16.36
N TRP A 53 -6.96 3.72 17.02
CA TRP A 53 -8.34 3.75 17.48
C TRP A 53 -9.19 4.79 16.73
N VAL A 54 -8.72 5.22 15.58
CA VAL A 54 -9.39 6.16 14.70
C VAL A 54 -9.59 5.54 13.33
N TRP A 55 -10.79 5.61 12.80
CA TRP A 55 -11.18 5.09 11.49
C TRP A 55 -11.80 6.20 10.62
N ASP A 56 -12.64 5.85 9.68
CA ASP A 56 -13.28 6.78 8.75
C ASP A 56 -14.76 6.99 9.13
N ASP A 57 -15.01 7.96 10.00
CA ASP A 57 -16.36 8.24 10.54
C ASP A 57 -17.40 8.62 9.48
N GLU A 58 -16.95 9.04 8.27
CA GLU A 58 -17.85 9.36 7.16
C GLU A 58 -18.17 8.14 6.29
N ALA A 59 -17.15 7.37 5.92
CA ALA A 59 -17.32 6.26 4.98
C ALA A 59 -17.83 4.99 5.66
N ASP A 60 -17.39 4.69 6.89
CA ASP A 60 -17.66 3.42 7.53
C ASP A 60 -19.15 3.17 7.81
N PRO A 61 -19.90 4.07 8.45
CA PRO A 61 -21.33 3.85 8.70
C PRO A 61 -22.16 3.80 7.40
N LEU A 62 -21.75 4.59 6.41
CA LEU A 62 -22.38 4.61 5.10
C LEU A 62 -22.23 3.28 4.38
N VAL A 63 -21.00 2.76 4.30
CA VAL A 63 -20.71 1.52 3.55
C VAL A 63 -21.25 0.30 4.29
N ALA A 64 -21.22 0.29 5.63
CA ALA A 64 -21.89 -0.73 6.43
C ALA A 64 -23.38 -0.81 6.10
N ALA A 65 -24.07 0.33 6.12
CA ALA A 65 -25.50 0.40 5.77
C ALA A 65 -25.78 -0.04 4.32
N LEU A 66 -24.89 0.24 3.38
CA LEU A 66 -24.99 -0.23 2.00
C LEU A 66 -24.88 -1.76 1.92
N ILE A 67 -23.92 -2.37 2.60
CA ILE A 67 -23.70 -3.82 2.57
C ILE A 67 -24.88 -4.55 3.23
N ASP A 68 -25.38 -4.02 4.33
CA ASP A 68 -26.44 -4.68 5.11
C ASP A 68 -27.85 -4.48 4.51
N GLY A 69 -28.06 -3.43 3.70
CA GLY A 69 -29.41 -3.03 3.28
C GLY A 69 -29.65 -2.80 1.78
N VAL A 70 -28.61 -2.80 0.94
CA VAL A 70 -28.72 -2.40 -0.47
C VAL A 70 -28.07 -3.45 -1.39
N ASP A 71 -28.51 -3.48 -2.65
CA ASP A 71 -27.87 -4.27 -3.71
C ASP A 71 -26.52 -3.64 -4.12
N VAL A 72 -25.44 -3.99 -3.41
CA VAL A 72 -24.09 -3.53 -3.70
C VAL A 72 -23.63 -3.85 -5.13
N PRO A 73 -23.93 -5.03 -5.73
CA PRO A 73 -23.68 -5.27 -7.15
C PRO A 73 -24.30 -4.23 -8.09
N ALA A 74 -25.52 -3.77 -7.82
CA ALA A 74 -26.15 -2.69 -8.60
C ALA A 74 -25.42 -1.36 -8.44
N VAL A 75 -25.00 -1.01 -7.21
CA VAL A 75 -24.16 0.16 -6.93
C VAL A 75 -22.82 0.06 -7.66
N ASN A 76 -22.14 -1.07 -7.61
CA ASN A 76 -20.89 -1.31 -8.31
C ASN A 76 -21.03 -1.15 -9.83
N LYS A 77 -22.16 -1.59 -10.42
CA LYS A 77 -22.46 -1.37 -11.84
C LYS A 77 -22.50 0.12 -12.20
N LEU A 78 -23.07 0.96 -11.33
CA LEU A 78 -23.06 2.41 -11.50
C LEU A 78 -21.64 2.98 -11.32
N LEU A 79 -20.92 2.58 -10.27
CA LEU A 79 -19.57 3.04 -10.00
C LEU A 79 -18.58 2.73 -11.15
N ARG A 80 -18.78 1.63 -11.87
CA ARG A 80 -17.95 1.31 -13.06
C ARG A 80 -18.02 2.38 -14.13
N THR A 81 -19.13 3.11 -14.26
CA THR A 81 -19.31 4.17 -15.27
C THR A 81 -18.61 5.48 -14.90
N TRP A 82 -18.24 5.68 -13.64
CA TRP A 82 -17.50 6.85 -13.17
C TRP A 82 -15.99 6.58 -13.24
N THR A 83 -15.34 7.09 -14.28
CA THR A 83 -13.94 6.77 -14.61
C THR A 83 -13.02 7.98 -14.66
N LYS A 84 -13.56 9.22 -14.70
CA LYS A 84 -12.77 10.45 -14.79
C LYS A 84 -13.12 11.41 -13.65
N ASN A 85 -12.12 12.16 -13.18
CA ASN A 85 -12.25 13.08 -12.04
C ASN A 85 -13.36 14.12 -12.25
N GLY A 86 -13.39 14.75 -13.44
CA GLY A 86 -14.38 15.78 -13.78
C GLY A 86 -15.74 15.24 -14.23
N GLN A 87 -15.90 13.92 -14.34
CA GLN A 87 -17.16 13.31 -14.74
C GLN A 87 -18.21 13.48 -13.63
N PRO A 88 -19.48 13.80 -13.95
CA PRO A 88 -20.55 13.81 -12.97
C PRO A 88 -20.74 12.40 -12.38
N LEU A 89 -21.15 12.34 -11.12
CA LEU A 89 -21.47 11.05 -10.49
C LEU A 89 -22.66 10.39 -11.20
N PRO A 90 -22.68 9.05 -11.32
CA PRO A 90 -23.75 8.32 -11.99
C PRO A 90 -25.12 8.61 -11.41
N ALA A 91 -26.14 8.76 -12.25
CA ALA A 91 -27.52 8.82 -11.80
C ALA A 91 -27.93 7.48 -11.16
N GLY A 92 -28.79 7.52 -10.13
CA GLY A 92 -29.30 6.32 -9.46
C GLY A 92 -28.45 5.81 -8.29
N LEU A 93 -27.33 6.46 -7.95
CA LEU A 93 -26.64 6.18 -6.70
C LEU A 93 -27.55 6.51 -5.49
N PRO A 94 -27.50 5.73 -4.39
CA PRO A 94 -28.12 6.10 -3.13
C PRO A 94 -27.74 7.52 -2.70
N GLY A 95 -28.70 8.28 -2.12
CA GLY A 95 -28.51 9.69 -1.80
C GLY A 95 -27.29 9.95 -0.92
N ASP A 96 -27.19 9.23 0.19
CA ASP A 96 -26.11 9.39 1.16
C ASP A 96 -24.74 9.05 0.54
N LEU A 97 -24.69 8.02 -0.33
CA LEU A 97 -23.46 7.66 -1.06
C LEU A 97 -23.07 8.76 -2.04
N ARG A 98 -24.04 9.32 -2.77
CA ARG A 98 -23.80 10.44 -3.68
C ARG A 98 -23.24 11.65 -2.93
N ASP A 99 -23.86 12.03 -1.82
CA ASP A 99 -23.48 13.19 -1.01
C ASP A 99 -22.06 13.01 -0.42
N PHE A 100 -21.75 11.80 0.05
CA PHE A 100 -20.41 11.45 0.47
C PHE A 100 -19.40 11.59 -0.67
N MET A 101 -19.68 10.99 -1.84
CA MET A 101 -18.78 11.02 -2.98
C MET A 101 -18.57 12.45 -3.52
N GLU A 102 -19.60 13.31 -3.51
CA GLU A 102 -19.45 14.73 -3.90
C GLU A 102 -18.51 15.50 -2.96
N ARG A 103 -18.52 15.19 -1.66
CA ARG A 103 -17.54 15.77 -0.71
C ARG A 103 -16.16 15.13 -0.89
N ALA A 104 -16.09 13.81 -0.92
CA ALA A 104 -14.84 13.05 -0.95
C ALA A 104 -14.02 13.26 -2.23
N ARG A 105 -14.63 13.69 -3.33
CA ARG A 105 -13.91 14.00 -4.59
C ARG A 105 -13.33 15.40 -4.66
N GLN A 106 -13.53 16.23 -3.63
CA GLN A 106 -12.95 17.57 -3.58
C GLN A 106 -11.50 17.48 -3.10
N LEU A 107 -10.60 18.19 -3.78
CA LEU A 107 -9.22 18.29 -3.32
C LEU A 107 -9.18 19.14 -2.03
N PRO A 108 -8.28 18.82 -1.08
CA PRO A 108 -8.14 19.64 0.12
C PRO A 108 -7.75 21.09 -0.21
N ALA A 109 -8.22 22.04 0.61
CA ALA A 109 -8.00 23.47 0.40
C ALA A 109 -6.51 23.87 0.36
N TRP A 110 -5.64 23.07 0.98
CA TRP A 110 -4.19 23.29 0.99
C TRP A 110 -3.48 22.72 -0.25
N THR A 111 -4.20 22.21 -1.25
CA THR A 111 -3.61 21.66 -2.48
C THR A 111 -2.91 22.73 -3.30
N ASP A 112 -1.61 22.53 -3.56
CA ASP A 112 -0.80 23.38 -4.44
C ASP A 112 -0.70 22.76 -5.85
N GLN A 113 -1.40 23.34 -6.82
CA GLN A 113 -1.44 22.86 -8.20
C GLN A 113 -0.07 22.94 -8.90
N ALA A 114 0.80 23.90 -8.53
CA ALA A 114 2.13 24.01 -9.10
C ALA A 114 3.05 22.88 -8.61
N LYS A 115 2.91 22.49 -7.33
CA LYS A 115 3.59 21.30 -6.80
C LYS A 115 3.08 20.03 -7.46
N LEU A 116 1.76 19.86 -7.66
CA LEU A 116 1.23 18.71 -8.38
C LEU A 116 1.80 18.62 -9.80
N ALA A 117 1.86 19.72 -10.55
CA ALA A 117 2.47 19.75 -11.87
C ALA A 117 3.97 19.39 -11.85
N THR A 118 4.68 19.79 -10.79
CA THR A 118 6.10 19.43 -10.60
C THR A 118 6.25 17.94 -10.24
N ALA A 119 5.36 17.38 -9.42
CA ALA A 119 5.33 15.97 -9.09
C ALA A 119 5.12 15.09 -10.34
N VAL A 120 4.28 15.51 -11.28
CA VAL A 120 4.11 14.82 -12.57
C VAL A 120 5.45 14.73 -13.31
N ARG A 121 6.19 15.83 -13.42
CA ARG A 121 7.51 15.83 -14.07
C ARG A 121 8.52 14.95 -13.34
N PHE A 122 8.49 14.95 -12.01
CA PHE A 122 9.30 14.04 -11.19
C PHE A 122 8.98 12.59 -11.51
N ASN A 123 7.70 12.21 -11.53
CA ASN A 123 7.27 10.84 -11.85
C ASN A 123 7.72 10.40 -13.25
N GLN A 124 7.65 11.30 -14.24
CA GLN A 124 8.15 11.02 -15.60
C GLN A 124 9.65 10.76 -15.61
N LYS A 125 10.44 11.63 -14.97
CA LYS A 125 11.89 11.50 -14.90
C LYS A 125 12.35 10.23 -14.15
N ARG A 126 11.60 9.81 -13.14
CA ARG A 126 11.97 8.73 -12.21
C ARG A 126 11.17 7.44 -12.41
N GLY A 127 10.44 7.33 -13.53
CA GLY A 127 9.47 6.26 -13.80
C GLY A 127 10.00 4.85 -13.51
N LEU A 128 11.20 4.51 -13.98
CA LEU A 128 11.82 3.20 -13.73
C LEU A 128 12.06 2.97 -12.24
N TYR A 129 12.71 3.93 -11.56
CA TYR A 129 12.98 3.80 -10.12
C TYR A 129 11.68 3.63 -9.34
N LEU A 130 10.67 4.46 -9.66
CA LEU A 130 9.37 4.39 -9.00
C LEU A 130 8.67 3.06 -9.26
N GLY A 131 8.70 2.56 -10.51
CA GLY A 131 8.11 1.27 -10.86
C GLY A 131 8.75 0.11 -10.09
N VAL A 132 10.08 0.07 -10.05
CA VAL A 132 10.84 -0.95 -9.31
C VAL A 132 10.61 -0.81 -7.80
N LEU A 133 10.62 0.41 -7.26
CA LEU A 133 10.44 0.65 -5.83
C LEU A 133 9.02 0.34 -5.38
N TYR A 134 7.98 0.74 -6.13
CA TYR A 134 6.60 0.39 -5.79
C TYR A 134 6.34 -1.12 -5.90
N GLY A 135 6.85 -1.77 -6.94
CA GLY A 135 6.64 -3.21 -7.15
C GLY A 135 7.44 -4.07 -6.17
N LEU A 136 8.75 -3.89 -6.14
CA LEU A 136 9.66 -4.80 -5.43
C LEU A 136 10.09 -4.33 -4.03
N ALA A 137 10.11 -3.01 -3.75
CA ALA A 137 10.35 -2.56 -2.39
C ALA A 137 9.06 -2.46 -1.60
N SER A 138 8.13 -1.60 -2.00
CA SER A 138 6.87 -1.39 -1.27
C SER A 138 5.96 -2.63 -1.31
N GLY A 139 5.80 -3.26 -2.49
CA GLY A 139 4.99 -4.48 -2.63
C GLY A 139 5.51 -5.64 -1.77
N MET A 140 6.83 -5.88 -1.75
CA MET A 140 7.40 -6.92 -0.89
C MET A 140 7.43 -6.50 0.59
N MET A 141 7.57 -5.20 0.91
CA MET A 141 7.48 -4.70 2.29
C MET A 141 6.08 -4.91 2.87
N SER A 142 5.02 -4.74 2.09
CA SER A 142 3.64 -4.93 2.57
C SER A 142 3.39 -6.35 3.09
N THR A 143 4.14 -7.34 2.58
CA THR A 143 4.03 -8.74 3.02
C THR A 143 4.69 -9.01 4.39
N VAL A 144 5.53 -8.11 4.88
CA VAL A 144 6.12 -8.16 6.22
C VAL A 144 5.53 -7.11 7.17
N ILE A 145 4.40 -6.52 6.81
CA ILE A 145 3.54 -5.75 7.70
C ILE A 145 2.40 -6.69 8.14
N PRO A 146 2.46 -7.28 9.36
CA PRO A 146 1.61 -8.42 9.73
C PRO A 146 0.11 -8.16 9.55
N LYS A 147 -0.38 -7.01 10.01
CA LYS A 147 -1.81 -6.69 9.93
C LYS A 147 -2.25 -6.42 8.50
N GLU A 148 -1.42 -5.75 7.69
CA GLU A 148 -1.70 -5.51 6.27
C GLU A 148 -1.71 -6.83 5.48
N ALA A 149 -0.70 -7.68 5.64
CA ALA A 149 -0.63 -8.98 4.98
C ALA A 149 -1.85 -9.84 5.30
N ARG A 150 -2.28 -9.91 6.56
CA ARG A 150 -3.46 -10.65 7.00
C ARG A 150 -4.76 -10.03 6.49
N ALA A 151 -4.90 -8.71 6.54
CA ALA A 151 -6.08 -8.03 6.01
C ALA A 151 -6.24 -8.27 4.50
N VAL A 152 -5.14 -8.26 3.75
CA VAL A 152 -5.12 -8.63 2.34
C VAL A 152 -5.52 -10.08 2.14
N TYR A 153 -4.92 -10.98 2.89
CA TYR A 153 -5.08 -12.44 2.74
C TYR A 153 -6.51 -12.90 3.02
N TYR A 154 -7.12 -12.42 4.10
CA TYR A 154 -8.45 -12.85 4.56
C TYR A 154 -9.62 -12.05 3.96
N SER A 155 -9.38 -10.92 3.32
CA SER A 155 -10.41 -10.19 2.57
C SER A 155 -10.73 -10.87 1.23
N GLN A 156 -11.83 -10.49 0.59
CA GLN A 156 -12.23 -10.99 -0.74
C GLN A 156 -11.09 -10.89 -1.76
N GLY A 157 -10.32 -9.80 -1.72
CA GLY A 157 -9.17 -9.59 -2.60
C GLY A 157 -8.06 -10.64 -2.45
N GLY A 158 -7.97 -11.34 -1.33
CA GLY A 158 -7.02 -12.43 -1.13
C GLY A 158 -7.29 -13.69 -1.98
N ALA A 159 -8.50 -13.86 -2.49
CA ALA A 159 -8.86 -14.97 -3.38
C ALA A 159 -8.36 -14.75 -4.82
N ASP A 160 -8.19 -13.50 -5.26
CA ASP A 160 -7.65 -13.14 -6.57
C ASP A 160 -6.56 -12.06 -6.41
N MET A 161 -5.36 -12.53 -6.13
CA MET A 161 -4.21 -11.65 -5.89
C MET A 161 -3.78 -10.87 -7.13
N LYS A 162 -4.00 -11.41 -8.35
CA LYS A 162 -3.64 -10.69 -9.58
C LYS A 162 -4.54 -9.47 -9.77
N ASP A 163 -5.85 -9.63 -9.62
CA ASP A 163 -6.82 -8.52 -9.67
C ASP A 163 -6.53 -7.49 -8.57
N ARG A 164 -6.26 -7.93 -7.33
CA ARG A 164 -5.90 -7.04 -6.24
C ARG A 164 -4.62 -6.24 -6.51
N ILE A 165 -3.57 -6.90 -6.98
CA ILE A 165 -2.31 -6.24 -7.33
C ILE A 165 -2.53 -5.22 -8.45
N SER A 166 -3.37 -5.54 -9.44
CA SER A 166 -3.71 -4.61 -10.52
C SER A 166 -4.37 -3.33 -10.00
N LYS A 167 -5.27 -3.43 -9.01
CA LYS A 167 -5.93 -2.29 -8.37
C LYS A 167 -4.95 -1.43 -7.56
N THR A 168 -4.02 -2.06 -6.84
CA THR A 168 -2.97 -1.34 -6.11
C THR A 168 -1.97 -0.69 -7.06
N ALA A 169 -1.56 -1.40 -8.12
CA ALA A 169 -0.68 -0.86 -9.15
C ALA A 169 -1.32 0.32 -9.89
N LYS A 170 -2.67 0.29 -10.08
CA LYS A 170 -3.41 1.42 -10.65
C LYS A 170 -3.25 2.68 -9.81
N LEU A 171 -3.34 2.62 -8.48
CA LEU A 171 -3.13 3.78 -7.62
C LEU A 171 -1.73 4.38 -7.83
N GLY A 172 -0.69 3.54 -7.82
CA GLY A 172 0.69 3.96 -8.05
C GLY A 172 0.94 4.49 -9.47
N TYR A 173 0.18 4.03 -10.46
CA TYR A 173 0.20 4.57 -11.81
C TYR A 173 -0.52 5.91 -11.90
N ASP A 174 -1.75 5.98 -11.37
CA ASP A 174 -2.62 7.15 -11.47
C ASP A 174 -2.00 8.38 -10.79
N ILE A 175 -1.39 8.22 -9.60
CA ILE A 175 -0.74 9.33 -8.88
C ILE A 175 0.43 9.94 -9.67
N GLY A 176 1.08 9.15 -10.51
CA GLY A 176 2.18 9.58 -11.38
C GLY A 176 1.76 9.96 -12.79
N SER A 177 0.48 9.89 -13.14
CA SER A 177 0.00 10.22 -14.48
C SER A 177 0.02 11.74 -14.75
N ASN A 178 0.13 12.13 -16.03
CA ASN A 178 0.26 13.54 -16.43
C ASN A 178 -0.93 14.39 -16.01
N ASN A 179 -2.08 13.79 -15.87
CA ASN A 179 -3.35 14.45 -15.56
C ASN A 179 -3.97 13.91 -14.25
N ALA A 180 -3.17 13.32 -13.35
CA ALA A 180 -3.62 12.65 -12.13
C ALA A 180 -4.85 13.29 -11.47
N TYR A 181 -4.74 14.57 -11.13
CA TYR A 181 -5.78 15.34 -10.44
C TYR A 181 -6.57 16.28 -11.35
N GLN A 182 -6.32 16.26 -12.67
CA GLN A 182 -7.05 17.07 -13.63
C GLN A 182 -8.42 16.43 -13.97
N PRO A 183 -9.38 17.18 -14.57
CA PRO A 183 -10.71 16.65 -14.87
C PRO A 183 -10.73 15.40 -15.74
N ASP A 184 -9.79 15.25 -16.65
CA ASP A 184 -9.63 14.08 -17.54
C ASP A 184 -8.77 12.97 -16.94
N GLY A 185 -8.23 13.17 -15.72
CA GLY A 185 -7.48 12.18 -14.95
C GLY A 185 -8.36 11.20 -14.21
N GLU A 186 -7.73 10.30 -13.44
CA GLU A 186 -8.41 9.21 -12.75
C GLU A 186 -8.07 9.10 -11.25
N MET A 187 -7.08 9.86 -10.75
CA MET A 187 -6.57 9.68 -9.39
C MET A 187 -7.65 9.93 -8.31
N ILE A 188 -8.49 10.97 -8.49
CA ILE A 188 -9.58 11.26 -7.55
C ILE A 188 -10.59 10.09 -7.53
N VAL A 189 -10.96 9.59 -8.71
CA VAL A 189 -11.87 8.43 -8.84
C VAL A 189 -11.29 7.21 -8.13
N THR A 190 -10.00 6.93 -8.37
CA THR A 190 -9.28 5.81 -7.76
C THR A 190 -9.26 5.93 -6.24
N CYS A 191 -8.94 7.11 -5.69
CA CYS A 191 -8.92 7.35 -4.25
C CYS A 191 -10.30 7.17 -3.62
N VAL A 192 -11.34 7.81 -4.15
CA VAL A 192 -12.70 7.74 -3.57
C VAL A 192 -13.22 6.31 -3.58
N LYS A 193 -13.06 5.59 -4.68
CA LYS A 193 -13.45 4.17 -4.73
C LYS A 193 -12.66 3.31 -3.76
N THR A 194 -11.35 3.55 -3.63
CA THR A 194 -10.50 2.82 -2.66
C THR A 194 -10.93 3.11 -1.23
N ARG A 195 -11.32 4.36 -0.91
CA ARG A 195 -11.87 4.72 0.41
C ARG A 195 -13.13 3.92 0.74
N LEU A 196 -14.04 3.73 -0.24
CA LEU A 196 -15.22 2.87 -0.08
C LEU A 196 -14.85 1.39 0.12
N VAL A 197 -13.83 0.90 -0.60
CA VAL A 197 -13.32 -0.47 -0.40
C VAL A 197 -12.73 -0.65 1.00
N HIS A 198 -11.98 0.32 1.51
CA HIS A 198 -11.43 0.28 2.87
C HIS A 198 -12.54 0.21 3.92
N ALA A 199 -13.59 1.02 3.77
CA ALA A 199 -14.76 0.98 4.65
C ALA A 199 -15.46 -0.38 4.60
N ALA A 200 -15.64 -0.95 3.42
CA ALA A 200 -16.22 -2.29 3.28
C ALA A 200 -15.38 -3.38 3.93
N VAL A 201 -14.05 -3.33 3.80
CA VAL A 201 -13.15 -4.30 4.46
C VAL A 201 -13.22 -4.15 5.99
N ARG A 202 -13.30 -2.91 6.52
CA ARG A 202 -13.49 -2.66 7.96
C ARG A 202 -14.79 -3.27 8.49
N HIS A 203 -15.85 -3.25 7.69
CA HIS A 203 -17.15 -3.85 8.05
C HIS A 203 -17.16 -5.37 7.93
N LEU A 204 -16.61 -5.92 6.85
CA LEU A 204 -16.69 -7.34 6.53
C LEU A 204 -15.67 -8.20 7.28
N LEU A 205 -14.41 -7.73 7.38
CA LEU A 205 -13.32 -8.57 7.88
C LEU A 205 -13.49 -9.02 9.33
N PRO A 206 -14.02 -8.20 10.27
CA PRO A 206 -14.36 -8.66 11.63
C PRO A 206 -15.37 -9.81 11.67
N GLN A 207 -16.18 -9.97 10.63
CA GLN A 207 -17.17 -11.05 10.50
C GLN A 207 -16.55 -12.34 9.95
N SER A 208 -15.27 -12.32 9.53
CA SER A 208 -14.55 -13.52 9.08
C SER A 208 -14.26 -14.44 10.26
N PRO A 209 -14.49 -15.75 10.14
CA PRO A 209 -14.16 -16.71 11.22
C PRO A 209 -12.66 -16.79 11.52
N TYR A 210 -11.81 -16.31 10.61
CA TYR A 210 -10.36 -16.38 10.72
C TYR A 210 -9.74 -15.13 11.35
N TRP A 211 -10.36 -13.95 11.16
CA TRP A 211 -9.79 -12.67 11.59
C TRP A 211 -9.54 -12.57 13.10
N PRO A 212 -10.46 -12.98 13.99
CA PRO A 212 -10.24 -12.90 15.44
C PRO A 212 -9.06 -13.73 15.94
N GLY A 213 -8.64 -14.75 15.18
CA GLY A 213 -7.50 -15.61 15.54
C GLY A 213 -6.14 -15.06 15.12
N VAL A 214 -6.11 -14.01 14.29
CA VAL A 214 -4.87 -13.49 13.69
C VAL A 214 -4.67 -11.99 13.89
N ALA A 215 -5.67 -11.27 14.38
CA ALA A 215 -5.64 -9.82 14.55
C ALA A 215 -5.46 -9.42 16.01
N ASP A 216 -4.64 -8.39 16.25
CA ASP A 216 -4.50 -7.76 17.58
C ASP A 216 -5.64 -6.80 17.87
N GLU A 217 -6.24 -6.20 16.84
CA GLU A 217 -7.40 -5.31 16.92
C GLU A 217 -8.55 -5.87 16.09
N GLU A 218 -9.76 -5.69 16.58
CA GLU A 218 -10.97 -6.21 15.94
C GLU A 218 -11.17 -5.60 14.54
N ILE A 219 -11.07 -4.28 14.42
CA ILE A 219 -11.32 -3.55 13.17
C ILE A 219 -9.99 -3.26 12.46
N PRO A 220 -9.82 -3.70 11.19
CA PRO A 220 -8.62 -3.40 10.39
C PRO A 220 -8.64 -1.97 9.84
N ILE A 221 -7.55 -1.60 9.17
CA ILE A 221 -7.43 -0.38 8.36
C ILE A 221 -7.75 0.89 9.18
N SER A 222 -7.22 0.96 10.41
CA SER A 222 -7.24 2.19 11.21
C SER A 222 -6.40 3.29 10.54
N GLN A 223 -6.48 4.53 11.04
CA GLN A 223 -5.63 5.62 10.56
C GLN A 223 -4.14 5.23 10.67
N ARG A 224 -3.74 4.51 11.73
CA ARG A 224 -2.37 3.99 11.84
C ARG A 224 -2.03 3.02 10.72
N ASP A 225 -2.90 2.06 10.38
CA ASP A 225 -2.66 1.10 9.32
C ASP A 225 -2.51 1.79 7.96
N MET A 226 -3.33 2.81 7.71
CA MET A 226 -3.24 3.62 6.49
C MET A 226 -1.93 4.42 6.43
N MET A 227 -1.46 4.99 7.55
CA MET A 227 -0.15 5.65 7.60
C MET A 227 1.01 4.66 7.39
N VAL A 228 0.93 3.46 7.95
CA VAL A 228 1.93 2.39 7.74
C VAL A 228 2.05 2.09 6.25
N THR A 229 0.93 1.87 5.56
CA THR A 229 0.90 1.64 4.11
C THR A 229 1.43 2.85 3.34
N TRP A 230 1.04 4.08 3.73
CA TRP A 230 1.55 5.29 3.10
C TRP A 230 3.07 5.39 3.24
N HIS A 231 3.66 5.12 4.42
CA HIS A 231 5.11 5.14 4.61
C HIS A 231 5.85 4.04 3.85
N SER A 232 5.21 2.89 3.64
CA SER A 232 5.78 1.83 2.79
C SER A 232 5.92 2.28 1.33
N LEU A 233 5.17 3.29 0.91
CA LEU A 233 5.18 3.88 -0.43
C LEU A 233 6.12 5.12 -0.50
N PRO A 234 5.66 6.37 -0.34
CA PRO A 234 6.50 7.55 -0.63
C PRO A 234 7.72 7.68 0.28
N THR A 235 7.60 7.38 1.57
CA THR A 235 8.72 7.50 2.50
C THR A 235 9.81 6.48 2.18
N THR A 236 9.44 5.23 1.97
CA THR A 236 10.39 4.17 1.58
C THR A 236 11.04 4.48 0.25
N VAL A 237 10.26 4.93 -0.74
CA VAL A 237 10.76 5.34 -2.05
C VAL A 237 11.80 6.47 -1.91
N MET A 238 11.47 7.54 -1.18
CA MET A 238 12.38 8.67 -1.02
C MET A 238 13.65 8.29 -0.24
N ARG A 239 13.53 7.46 0.80
CA ARG A 239 14.69 6.90 1.52
C ARG A 239 15.62 6.13 0.58
N LYS A 240 15.07 5.31 -0.33
CA LYS A 240 15.86 4.53 -1.28
C LYS A 240 16.49 5.39 -2.38
N LEU A 241 15.75 6.36 -2.95
CA LEU A 241 16.31 7.28 -3.94
C LEU A 241 17.47 8.09 -3.37
N ARG A 242 17.37 8.54 -2.12
CA ARG A 242 18.47 9.21 -1.40
C ARG A 242 19.65 8.29 -1.14
N ALA A 243 19.39 7.06 -0.67
CA ALA A 243 20.43 6.07 -0.42
C ALA A 243 21.17 5.63 -1.70
N TRP A 244 20.52 5.74 -2.84
CA TRP A 244 21.10 5.49 -4.16
C TRP A 244 21.77 6.74 -4.76
N GLU A 245 21.79 7.84 -4.03
CA GLU A 245 22.38 9.13 -4.48
C GLU A 245 21.78 9.64 -5.81
N VAL A 246 20.49 9.31 -6.06
CA VAL A 246 19.77 9.88 -7.21
C VAL A 246 19.66 11.38 -7.04
N PRO A 247 20.13 12.20 -8.02
CA PRO A 247 20.08 13.66 -7.87
C PRO A 247 18.64 14.17 -7.96
N ILE A 248 18.08 14.62 -6.83
CA ILE A 248 16.71 15.11 -6.72
C ILE A 248 16.75 16.56 -6.22
N PRO A 249 16.35 17.54 -7.04
CA PRO A 249 16.18 18.91 -6.59
C PRO A 249 15.16 19.00 -5.45
N ALA A 250 15.37 19.91 -4.49
CA ALA A 250 14.48 20.07 -3.34
C ALA A 250 13.02 20.31 -3.77
N ALA A 251 12.79 21.15 -4.76
CA ALA A 251 11.46 21.44 -5.30
C ALA A 251 10.76 20.17 -5.87
N GLU A 252 11.50 19.26 -6.52
CA GLU A 252 10.96 17.99 -7.02
C GLU A 252 10.66 17.04 -5.86
N SER A 253 11.52 16.98 -4.84
CA SER A 253 11.33 16.19 -3.62
C SER A 253 10.08 16.63 -2.84
N GLU A 254 9.92 17.93 -2.63
CA GLU A 254 8.75 18.51 -1.96
C GLU A 254 7.46 18.31 -2.76
N ALA A 255 7.53 18.43 -4.07
CA ALA A 255 6.39 18.21 -4.96
C ALA A 255 5.94 16.74 -4.93
N PHE A 256 6.87 15.80 -4.91
CA PHE A 256 6.56 14.37 -4.76
C PHE A 256 5.88 14.09 -3.42
N LEU A 257 6.39 14.67 -2.31
CA LEU A 257 5.72 14.57 -1.02
C LEU A 257 4.29 15.11 -1.08
N HIS A 258 4.12 16.33 -1.66
CA HIS A 258 2.82 16.99 -1.75
C HIS A 258 1.79 16.15 -2.52
N SER A 259 2.19 15.54 -3.64
CA SER A 259 1.32 14.64 -4.41
C SER A 259 0.81 13.47 -3.56
N TRP A 260 1.67 12.89 -2.72
CA TRP A 260 1.30 11.82 -1.81
C TRP A 260 0.53 12.29 -0.57
N GLN A 261 0.72 13.52 -0.12
CA GLN A 261 -0.11 14.13 0.93
C GLN A 261 -1.56 14.31 0.43
N VAL A 262 -1.73 14.84 -0.79
CA VAL A 262 -3.06 14.96 -1.42
C VAL A 262 -3.68 13.57 -1.60
N GLY A 263 -2.93 12.59 -2.08
CA GLY A 263 -3.39 11.21 -2.20
C GLY A 263 -3.83 10.61 -0.86
N ALA A 264 -3.08 10.86 0.22
CA ALA A 264 -3.42 10.42 1.57
C ALA A 264 -4.78 10.99 2.04
N HIS A 265 -4.97 12.30 1.92
CA HIS A 265 -6.24 12.95 2.24
C HIS A 265 -7.40 12.33 1.44
N MET A 266 -7.23 12.19 0.14
CA MET A 266 -8.25 11.63 -0.76
C MET A 266 -8.59 10.16 -0.46
N LEU A 267 -7.66 9.42 0.14
CA LEU A 267 -7.87 8.05 0.64
C LEU A 267 -8.53 7.99 2.02
N GLY A 268 -8.74 9.14 2.68
CA GLY A 268 -9.40 9.23 3.99
C GLY A 268 -8.43 9.22 5.18
N ILE A 269 -7.12 9.48 4.97
CA ILE A 269 -6.23 9.81 6.08
C ILE A 269 -6.55 11.23 6.53
N LEU A 270 -6.79 11.40 7.83
CA LEU A 270 -7.07 12.70 8.42
C LEU A 270 -5.84 13.61 8.35
N ASP A 271 -6.03 14.88 8.02
CA ASP A 271 -4.95 15.86 7.82
C ASP A 271 -4.01 15.96 9.02
N GLU A 272 -4.50 15.74 10.25
CA GLU A 272 -3.70 15.72 11.47
C GLU A 272 -2.68 14.58 11.56
N TYR A 273 -2.79 13.57 10.69
CA TYR A 273 -1.84 12.44 10.60
C TYR A 273 -0.96 12.49 9.35
N ILE A 274 -1.20 13.37 8.39
CA ILE A 274 -0.43 13.49 7.16
C ILE A 274 0.82 14.34 7.43
N PRO A 275 2.05 13.81 7.33
CA PRO A 275 3.27 14.57 7.62
C PRO A 275 3.44 15.75 6.67
N ALA A 276 3.78 16.94 7.21
CA ALA A 276 3.97 18.16 6.41
C ALA A 276 5.33 18.20 5.67
N THR A 277 6.35 17.50 6.19
CA THR A 277 7.71 17.50 5.65
C THR A 277 8.30 16.09 5.63
N TRP A 278 9.39 15.90 4.88
CA TRP A 278 10.12 14.63 4.92
C TRP A 278 10.72 14.30 6.28
N VAL A 279 11.09 15.31 7.07
CA VAL A 279 11.58 15.13 8.43
C VAL A 279 10.48 14.52 9.31
N GLU A 280 9.28 15.07 9.22
CA GLU A 280 8.12 14.56 9.93
C GLU A 280 7.69 13.18 9.41
N ALA A 281 7.76 12.95 8.10
CA ALA A 281 7.49 11.64 7.51
C ALA A 281 8.46 10.57 7.99
N ASP A 282 9.76 10.89 8.05
CA ASP A 282 10.77 9.96 8.56
C ASP A 282 10.59 9.68 10.07
N ALA A 283 10.27 10.71 10.88
CA ALA A 283 9.99 10.56 12.30
C ALA A 283 8.74 9.69 12.55
N GLN A 284 7.66 9.93 11.79
CA GLN A 284 6.43 9.16 11.91
C GLN A 284 6.62 7.70 11.45
N ALA A 285 7.35 7.46 10.32
CA ALA A 285 7.67 6.12 9.86
C ALA A 285 8.48 5.33 10.89
N GLY A 286 9.45 5.97 11.55
CA GLY A 286 10.21 5.37 12.66
C GLY A 286 9.33 4.95 13.84
N GLN A 287 8.15 5.55 14.00
CA GLN A 287 7.20 5.20 15.05
C GLN A 287 6.17 4.15 14.62
N VAL A 288 5.66 4.21 13.39
CA VAL A 288 4.51 3.37 12.99
C VAL A 288 4.88 2.22 12.06
N LEU A 289 5.88 2.36 11.18
CA LEU A 289 6.26 1.36 10.18
C LEU A 289 7.46 0.52 10.64
N ASP A 290 8.58 1.18 10.94
CA ASP A 290 9.85 0.47 11.16
C ASP A 290 9.77 -0.58 12.30
N PRO A 291 9.07 -0.34 13.44
CA PRO A 291 9.01 -1.28 14.57
C PRO A 291 8.09 -2.49 14.35
N ILE A 292 7.17 -2.45 13.36
CA ILE A 292 6.12 -3.47 13.23
C ILE A 292 6.44 -4.52 12.17
N LEU A 293 7.54 -4.34 11.43
CA LEU A 293 7.92 -5.29 10.40
C LEU A 293 8.25 -6.65 11.00
N ALA A 294 7.55 -7.69 10.58
CA ALA A 294 7.73 -9.05 11.04
C ALA A 294 7.20 -10.06 10.00
N PRO A 295 7.75 -11.29 9.97
CA PRO A 295 7.23 -12.34 9.08
C PRO A 295 5.91 -12.90 9.59
N THR A 296 5.04 -13.27 8.66
CA THR A 296 3.82 -14.05 8.92
C THR A 296 3.67 -15.15 7.87
N PRO A 297 2.94 -16.24 8.15
CA PRO A 297 2.65 -17.27 7.14
C PRO A 297 1.94 -16.67 5.92
N GLU A 298 0.93 -15.83 6.15
CA GLU A 298 0.18 -15.15 5.09
C GLU A 298 1.09 -14.24 4.25
N GLY A 299 2.00 -13.52 4.90
CA GLY A 299 2.95 -12.64 4.22
C GLY A 299 3.93 -13.39 3.33
N ARG A 300 4.41 -14.57 3.75
CA ARG A 300 5.27 -15.43 2.92
C ARG A 300 4.54 -15.92 1.68
N GLU A 301 3.30 -16.39 1.83
CA GLU A 301 2.47 -16.82 0.70
C GLU A 301 2.23 -15.68 -0.28
N LEU A 302 1.89 -14.48 0.22
CA LEU A 302 1.71 -13.30 -0.61
C LEU A 302 3.01 -12.90 -1.34
N ALA A 303 4.16 -12.96 -0.68
CA ALA A 303 5.45 -12.68 -1.30
C ALA A 303 5.80 -13.68 -2.41
N ASP A 304 5.49 -14.96 -2.20
CA ASP A 304 5.68 -16.00 -3.20
C ASP A 304 4.85 -15.73 -4.46
N ILE A 305 3.57 -15.37 -4.28
CA ILE A 305 2.68 -14.98 -5.39
C ILE A 305 3.20 -13.74 -6.11
N LEU A 306 3.65 -12.70 -5.39
CA LEU A 306 4.20 -11.48 -5.97
C LEU A 306 5.43 -11.75 -6.83
N LEU A 307 6.38 -12.56 -6.34
CA LEU A 307 7.57 -12.96 -7.11
C LEU A 307 7.19 -13.79 -8.34
N GLY A 308 6.20 -14.68 -8.21
CA GLY A 308 5.68 -15.46 -9.33
C GLY A 308 5.05 -14.58 -10.41
N LEU A 309 4.19 -13.64 -10.03
CA LEU A 309 3.57 -12.68 -10.96
C LEU A 309 4.61 -11.75 -11.59
N GLY A 310 5.57 -11.25 -10.80
CA GLY A 310 6.65 -10.40 -11.30
C GLY A 310 7.47 -11.09 -12.39
N SER A 311 7.72 -12.40 -12.26
CA SER A 311 8.53 -13.15 -13.20
C SER A 311 7.90 -13.39 -14.57
N VAL A 312 6.62 -13.05 -14.76
CA VAL A 312 5.92 -13.21 -16.05
C VAL A 312 5.51 -11.87 -16.68
N ILE A 313 5.63 -10.75 -15.95
CA ILE A 313 5.21 -9.42 -16.44
C ILE A 313 5.98 -8.98 -17.69
N ASP A 314 7.26 -9.31 -17.79
CA ASP A 314 8.17 -8.87 -18.86
C ASP A 314 8.54 -10.00 -19.83
N ALA A 315 7.65 -10.96 -20.02
CA ALA A 315 7.87 -12.16 -20.83
C ALA A 315 9.02 -13.05 -20.29
N GLY A 316 9.26 -13.01 -18.97
CA GLY A 316 10.23 -13.89 -18.30
C GLY A 316 11.69 -13.40 -18.35
N LEU A 317 11.91 -12.12 -18.69
CA LEU A 317 13.27 -11.53 -18.64
C LEU A 317 13.75 -11.38 -17.20
N LEU A 318 12.86 -10.93 -16.29
CA LEU A 318 13.14 -10.87 -14.85
C LEU A 318 12.70 -12.18 -14.19
N THR A 319 13.62 -13.13 -14.12
CA THR A 319 13.33 -14.41 -13.46
C THR A 319 13.15 -14.23 -11.95
N ARG A 320 12.47 -15.19 -11.31
CA ARG A 320 12.28 -15.19 -9.85
C ARG A 320 13.57 -14.98 -9.03
N PRO A 321 14.72 -15.62 -9.36
CA PRO A 321 15.99 -15.33 -8.71
C PRO A 321 16.44 -13.87 -8.82
N ILE A 322 16.27 -13.24 -9.98
CA ILE A 322 16.61 -11.82 -10.19
C ILE A 322 15.71 -10.93 -9.33
N LEU A 323 14.39 -11.18 -9.31
CA LEU A 323 13.44 -10.44 -8.49
C LEU A 323 13.73 -10.61 -7.00
N GLY A 324 14.12 -11.81 -6.56
CA GLY A 324 14.56 -12.09 -5.20
C GLY A 324 15.80 -11.30 -4.82
N ALA A 325 16.82 -11.27 -5.72
CA ALA A 325 18.02 -10.46 -5.51
C ALA A 325 17.71 -8.96 -5.44
N PHE A 326 16.81 -8.45 -6.29
CA PHE A 326 16.33 -7.07 -6.20
C PHE A 326 15.64 -6.80 -4.86
N THR A 327 14.75 -7.69 -4.41
CA THR A 327 14.08 -7.56 -3.11
C THR A 327 15.12 -7.49 -1.99
N ARG A 328 16.11 -8.37 -1.98
CA ARG A 328 17.21 -8.37 -1.01
C ARG A 328 18.04 -7.08 -1.08
N PHE A 329 18.37 -6.61 -2.28
CA PHE A 329 19.10 -5.36 -2.48
C PHE A 329 18.35 -4.15 -1.91
N MET A 330 17.02 -4.12 -2.06
CA MET A 330 16.19 -3.00 -1.60
C MET A 330 15.83 -3.09 -0.12
N LEU A 331 15.46 -4.26 0.39
CA LEU A 331 14.89 -4.41 1.72
C LEU A 331 15.88 -5.01 2.74
N GLY A 332 17.00 -5.54 2.26
CA GLY A 332 18.05 -6.12 3.10
C GLY A 332 17.87 -7.61 3.37
N ASP A 333 18.92 -8.19 3.95
CA ASP A 333 19.03 -9.63 4.19
C ASP A 333 17.98 -10.16 5.20
N GLN A 334 17.61 -9.35 6.17
CA GLN A 334 16.64 -9.73 7.20
C GLN A 334 15.26 -9.96 6.60
N ILE A 335 14.73 -8.98 5.85
CA ILE A 335 13.40 -9.09 5.23
C ILE A 335 13.41 -10.20 4.17
N ALA A 336 14.44 -10.29 3.33
CA ALA A 336 14.56 -11.36 2.36
C ALA A 336 14.60 -12.74 3.03
N GLY A 337 15.27 -12.88 4.18
CA GLY A 337 15.28 -14.12 4.96
C GLY A 337 13.91 -14.44 5.58
N TRP A 338 13.16 -13.42 6.05
CA TRP A 338 11.80 -13.61 6.56
C TRP A 338 10.82 -14.13 5.50
N LEU A 339 11.07 -13.80 4.24
CA LEU A 339 10.25 -14.17 3.08
C LEU A 339 10.76 -15.43 2.36
N ASP A 340 11.70 -16.15 2.96
CA ASP A 340 12.31 -17.37 2.41
C ASP A 340 12.88 -17.14 0.99
N ILE A 341 13.43 -15.94 0.72
CA ILE A 341 14.08 -15.59 -0.53
C ILE A 341 15.53 -16.06 -0.48
N ASP A 342 15.90 -16.97 -1.38
CA ASP A 342 17.25 -17.51 -1.48
C ASP A 342 18.27 -16.43 -1.85
N ARG A 343 19.55 -16.68 -1.50
CA ARG A 343 20.68 -15.87 -1.95
C ARG A 343 21.04 -16.23 -3.38
N GLU A 344 21.27 -15.19 -4.16
CA GLU A 344 21.70 -15.32 -5.55
C GLU A 344 23.07 -14.65 -5.74
N PRO A 345 24.19 -15.37 -5.49
CA PRO A 345 25.51 -14.74 -5.40
C PRO A 345 25.91 -13.90 -6.62
N VAL A 346 25.48 -14.30 -7.81
CA VAL A 346 25.75 -13.57 -9.06
C VAL A 346 24.95 -12.28 -9.09
N TRP A 347 23.62 -12.36 -8.91
CA TRP A 347 22.73 -11.20 -9.00
C TRP A 347 22.87 -10.26 -7.81
N ASP A 348 23.04 -10.79 -6.60
CA ASP A 348 23.31 -9.99 -5.39
C ASP A 348 24.59 -9.14 -5.56
N THR A 349 25.64 -9.73 -6.14
CA THR A 349 26.89 -9.02 -6.41
C THR A 349 26.74 -8.00 -7.52
N LEU A 350 26.09 -8.38 -8.63
CA LEU A 350 25.89 -7.50 -9.78
C LEU A 350 25.09 -6.25 -9.40
N LEU A 351 23.99 -6.41 -8.67
CA LEU A 351 23.18 -5.27 -8.24
C LEU A 351 23.96 -4.30 -7.35
N ARG A 352 24.75 -4.82 -6.40
CA ARG A 352 25.56 -3.95 -5.52
C ARG A 352 26.64 -3.19 -6.26
N THR A 353 27.23 -3.79 -7.30
CA THR A 353 28.36 -3.18 -8.02
C THR A 353 27.96 -2.35 -9.23
N ALA A 354 26.88 -2.73 -9.93
CA ALA A 354 26.45 -2.09 -11.17
C ALA A 354 25.40 -0.99 -10.97
N TRP A 355 24.70 -0.96 -9.82
CA TRP A 355 23.59 -0.02 -9.62
C TRP A 355 24.04 1.45 -9.60
N GLY A 356 25.13 1.77 -8.91
CA GLY A 356 25.70 3.13 -8.90
C GLY A 356 26.11 3.59 -10.30
N PRO A 357 26.95 2.85 -11.05
CA PRO A 357 27.25 3.14 -12.44
C PRO A 357 26.02 3.28 -13.34
N PHE A 358 25.01 2.42 -13.18
CA PHE A 358 23.74 2.53 -13.90
C PHE A 358 23.03 3.86 -13.64
N ILE A 359 22.93 4.29 -12.37
CA ILE A 359 22.36 5.59 -12.02
C ILE A 359 23.17 6.72 -12.65
N ALA A 360 24.51 6.69 -12.55
CA ALA A 360 25.36 7.72 -13.10
C ALA A 360 25.17 7.91 -14.61
N VAL A 361 25.03 6.81 -15.36
CA VAL A 361 24.72 6.83 -16.80
C VAL A 361 23.34 7.40 -17.04
N ARG A 362 22.34 6.88 -16.34
CA ARG A 362 20.93 7.26 -16.53
C ARG A 362 20.65 8.72 -16.20
N GLU A 363 21.31 9.25 -15.17
CA GLU A 363 21.15 10.64 -14.74
C GLU A 363 22.03 11.63 -15.55
N GLY A 364 22.76 11.12 -16.55
CA GLY A 364 23.62 11.95 -17.39
C GLY A 364 24.89 12.43 -16.70
N LEU A 365 25.29 11.79 -15.59
CA LEU A 365 26.55 12.08 -14.88
C LEU A 365 27.75 11.49 -15.61
N LEU A 366 27.53 10.53 -16.51
CA LEU A 366 28.51 9.96 -17.41
C LEU A 366 28.04 10.12 -18.86
N PRO A 367 28.96 10.36 -19.83
CA PRO A 367 28.59 10.49 -21.24
C PRO A 367 28.02 9.18 -21.77
N PHE A 368 26.80 9.24 -22.31
CA PHE A 368 26.14 8.14 -22.99
C PHE A 368 25.38 8.66 -24.21
N PRO A 369 25.26 7.88 -25.31
CA PRO A 369 24.73 8.36 -26.59
C PRO A 369 23.24 8.66 -26.60
N LEU A 370 22.46 8.28 -25.56
CA LEU A 370 21.04 8.52 -25.50
C LEU A 370 20.70 9.70 -24.57
N ALA A 371 19.83 10.59 -25.05
CA ALA A 371 19.32 11.66 -24.23
C ALA A 371 18.45 11.09 -23.08
N PRO A 372 18.48 11.68 -21.86
CA PRO A 372 17.67 11.24 -20.71
C PRO A 372 16.17 11.09 -21.02
N GLN A 373 15.63 11.90 -21.92
CA GLN A 373 14.22 11.84 -22.34
C GLN A 373 13.84 10.51 -23.00
N ALA A 374 14.75 9.86 -23.68
CA ALA A 374 14.49 8.55 -24.28
C ALA A 374 14.22 7.47 -23.20
N TYR A 375 14.93 7.55 -22.07
CA TYR A 375 14.69 6.66 -20.93
C TYR A 375 13.32 6.92 -20.32
N TRP A 376 12.89 8.17 -20.19
CA TRP A 376 11.59 8.51 -19.60
C TRP A 376 10.41 7.97 -20.42
N LEU A 377 10.48 8.06 -21.74
CA LEU A 377 9.47 7.46 -22.63
C LEU A 377 9.44 5.95 -22.52
N PHE A 378 10.59 5.31 -22.42
CA PHE A 378 10.69 3.87 -22.23
C PHE A 378 10.12 3.43 -20.88
N ASP A 379 10.40 4.16 -19.80
CA ASP A 379 9.84 3.90 -18.47
C ASP A 379 8.32 3.97 -18.46
N GLU A 380 7.76 5.00 -19.10
CA GLU A 380 6.30 5.15 -19.19
C GLU A 380 5.68 4.01 -19.99
N PHE A 381 6.32 3.58 -21.07
CA PHE A 381 5.90 2.40 -21.82
C PHE A 381 5.90 1.13 -20.96
N LEU A 382 6.99 0.89 -20.20
CA LEU A 382 7.10 -0.28 -19.31
C LEU A 382 6.02 -0.27 -18.22
N ARG A 383 5.78 0.90 -17.59
CA ARG A 383 4.74 1.04 -16.57
C ARG A 383 3.35 0.73 -17.10
N LYS A 384 3.01 1.24 -18.30
CA LYS A 384 1.74 0.94 -18.97
C LYS A 384 1.62 -0.53 -19.36
N ALA A 385 2.69 -1.12 -19.88
CA ALA A 385 2.71 -2.53 -20.26
C ALA A 385 2.49 -3.44 -19.04
N ALA A 386 3.16 -3.14 -17.91
CA ALA A 386 2.97 -3.87 -16.66
C ALA A 386 1.52 -3.76 -16.14
N LEU A 387 0.94 -2.56 -16.17
CA LEU A 387 -0.45 -2.37 -15.73
C LEU A 387 -1.44 -3.12 -16.63
N LEU A 388 -1.27 -3.07 -17.95
CA LEU A 388 -2.09 -3.81 -18.91
C LEU A 388 -1.99 -5.32 -18.72
N PHE A 389 -0.79 -5.84 -18.43
CA PHE A 389 -0.58 -7.25 -18.14
C PHE A 389 -1.30 -7.68 -16.86
N LEU A 390 -1.16 -6.91 -15.78
CA LEU A 390 -1.82 -7.18 -14.50
C LEU A 390 -3.35 -7.16 -14.65
N ALA A 391 -3.86 -6.23 -15.44
CA ALA A 391 -5.29 -6.07 -15.72
C ALA A 391 -5.83 -7.05 -16.77
N GLU A 392 -5.00 -7.93 -17.34
CA GLU A 392 -5.39 -8.82 -18.46
C GLU A 392 -5.98 -8.05 -19.67
N ALA A 393 -5.45 -6.86 -19.93
CA ALA A 393 -5.96 -5.93 -20.93
C ALA A 393 -7.44 -5.52 -20.73
N ARG A 394 -8.00 -5.69 -19.52
CA ARG A 394 -9.35 -5.24 -19.15
C ARG A 394 -9.28 -3.92 -18.40
N PRO A 395 -10.33 -3.10 -18.40
CA PRO A 395 -10.42 -1.95 -17.51
C PRO A 395 -10.36 -2.39 -16.06
N ILE A 396 -9.45 -1.80 -15.27
CA ILE A 396 -9.37 -2.07 -13.84
C ILE A 396 -10.53 -1.38 -13.15
N SER A 397 -11.41 -2.17 -12.53
CA SER A 397 -12.56 -1.67 -11.76
C SER A 397 -12.31 -1.84 -10.26
N ILE A 398 -12.34 -0.74 -9.52
CA ILE A 398 -12.32 -0.75 -8.06
C ILE A 398 -13.78 -0.80 -7.59
N GLU A 399 -14.16 -1.89 -6.93
CA GLU A 399 -15.53 -2.19 -6.54
C GLU A 399 -15.63 -2.45 -5.05
N ILE A 400 -16.76 -2.08 -4.45
CA ILE A 400 -17.06 -2.38 -3.04
C ILE A 400 -17.20 -3.90 -2.89
N PRO A 401 -16.38 -4.56 -2.06
CA PRO A 401 -16.52 -5.99 -1.81
C PRO A 401 -17.81 -6.29 -1.01
N VAL A 402 -18.34 -7.49 -1.19
CA VAL A 402 -19.57 -7.94 -0.51
C VAL A 402 -19.35 -9.15 0.39
N THR A 403 -18.17 -9.74 0.36
CA THR A 403 -17.79 -10.92 1.15
C THR A 403 -16.34 -10.85 1.58
N ASN A 404 -15.96 -11.70 2.50
CA ASN A 404 -14.58 -12.03 2.80
C ASN A 404 -14.05 -13.11 1.82
N ARG A 405 -12.77 -13.50 1.96
CA ARG A 405 -12.19 -14.62 1.22
C ARG A 405 -13.02 -15.87 1.47
N PRO A 406 -13.44 -16.61 0.43
CA PRO A 406 -14.07 -17.91 0.60
C PRO A 406 -13.15 -18.86 1.37
N SER A 407 -13.74 -19.70 2.23
CA SER A 407 -13.03 -20.74 2.99
C SER A 407 -12.50 -21.86 2.09
#